data_877831aed58598cf3046a8ba4d54b73d
#
_entry.id   877831aed58598cf3046a8ba4d54b73d
#
_cell.length_a   1.000
_cell.length_b   1.000
_cell.length_c   1.000
_cell.angle_alpha   90.00
_cell.angle_beta   90.00
_cell.angle_gamma   90.00
#
_symmetry.space_group_name_H-M   'P 1'
#
loop_
_entity.id
_entity.type
_entity.pdbx_description
1 polymer ?
#
loop_
_entity_poly.entity_id
_entity_poly.type
_entity_poly.pdbx_seq_one_letter_code
_entity_poly.pdbx_strand_id
1 'polypeptide(L)'
;MEIGPDALYGRPEEGSLRYFETMNPARKRTVRLVVALSAAVVLASALVYTSFSAASPALTPTQLVRQAQPGRSYEVTGTVVPGTVHRVGAVLNFAVEDRAGGTAIPVAYTGTVPDPFREGREVIVTVEKQRGQYLGERNSLITKCPSKYKEAPPGEKQTN
;
A
#
# COMPACT_ATOMS: atom_id res chain seq x y z
N MET A 1 36.99 -69.45 18.61
CA MET A 1 36.78 -68.22 19.37
C MET A 1 36.38 -67.17 18.33
N GLU A 2 35.07 -67.19 17.92
CA GLU A 2 34.51 -66.34 16.91
C GLU A 2 33.78 -65.18 17.57
N ILE A 3 34.24 -63.98 17.25
CA ILE A 3 33.62 -62.73 17.70
C ILE A 3 32.63 -62.33 16.60
N GLY A 4 31.33 -62.42 16.93
CA GLY A 4 30.26 -62.06 15.98
C GLY A 4 30.18 -60.56 15.70
N PRO A 5 29.70 -60.14 14.52
CA PRO A 5 29.73 -58.75 14.02
C PRO A 5 28.50 -57.86 14.47
N ASP A 6 27.88 -58.13 15.60
CA ASP A 6 26.61 -57.49 15.98
C ASP A 6 26.70 -56.35 16.98
N ALA A 7 27.89 -55.70 17.14
CA ALA A 7 28.10 -54.69 18.17
C ALA A 7 28.23 -53.24 17.69
N LEU A 8 27.83 -52.90 16.48
CA LEU A 8 28.01 -51.52 15.93
C LEU A 8 26.79 -50.87 15.34
N TYR A 9 25.57 -51.28 15.65
CA TYR A 9 24.40 -50.51 15.28
C TYR A 9 23.78 -49.85 16.50
N GLY A 10 24.31 -48.73 16.87
CA GLY A 10 23.70 -47.79 17.79
C GLY A 10 22.35 -47.35 17.26
N ARG A 11 21.28 -47.76 17.95
CA ARG A 11 19.89 -47.39 17.64
C ARG A 11 19.76 -45.89 17.82
N PRO A 12 19.36 -45.08 16.77
CA PRO A 12 19.20 -43.65 16.93
C PRO A 12 17.98 -43.32 17.77
N GLU A 13 18.26 -42.65 18.87
CA GLU A 13 17.48 -41.63 19.55
C GLU A 13 15.95 -41.72 19.48
N GLU A 14 15.33 -42.65 20.14
CA GLU A 14 13.89 -42.59 20.51
C GLU A 14 13.62 -41.59 21.66
N GLY A 15 14.59 -40.71 21.96
CA GLY A 15 14.51 -39.80 23.12
C GLY A 15 13.63 -38.57 22.94
N SER A 16 13.35 -38.14 21.68
CA SER A 16 12.66 -36.88 21.47
C SER A 16 11.13 -36.97 21.46
N LEU A 17 10.57 -38.13 21.18
CA LEU A 17 9.12 -38.32 21.13
C LEU A 17 8.46 -38.63 22.48
N ARG A 18 9.24 -39.04 23.47
CA ARG A 18 8.72 -39.36 24.80
C ARG A 18 8.51 -38.16 25.74
N TYR A 19 9.00 -36.98 25.36
CA TYR A 19 8.83 -35.78 26.20
C TYR A 19 7.39 -35.27 26.25
N PHE A 20 6.58 -35.62 25.24
CA PHE A 20 5.16 -35.22 25.18
C PHE A 20 4.18 -36.15 25.90
N GLU A 21 4.62 -37.33 26.30
CA GLU A 21 3.73 -38.36 26.81
C GLU A 21 3.47 -38.30 28.34
N THR A 22 4.32 -37.62 29.08
CA THR A 22 4.20 -37.52 30.54
C THR A 22 3.56 -36.24 31.06
N MET A 23 3.01 -35.39 30.16
CA MET A 23 2.37 -34.16 30.61
C MET A 23 0.96 -34.42 31.15
N ASN A 24 0.75 -34.00 32.41
CA ASN A 24 -0.52 -33.97 33.10
C ASN A 24 -1.63 -33.37 32.18
N PRO A 25 -2.84 -33.98 32.09
CA PRO A 25 -3.89 -33.54 31.16
C PRO A 25 -4.29 -32.07 31.28
N ALA A 26 -4.16 -31.48 32.47
CA ALA A 26 -4.35 -30.07 32.70
C ALA A 26 -3.27 -29.20 31.98
N ARG A 27 -2.01 -29.62 32.04
CA ARG A 27 -0.90 -28.95 31.35
C ARG A 27 -1.05 -29.02 29.81
N LYS A 28 -1.51 -30.16 29.28
CA LYS A 28 -1.76 -30.32 27.83
C LYS A 28 -2.81 -29.31 27.31
N ARG A 29 -3.86 -29.04 28.10
CA ARG A 29 -4.85 -28.02 27.78
C ARG A 29 -4.25 -26.60 27.79
N THR A 30 -3.49 -26.27 28.82
CA THR A 30 -2.83 -24.95 28.91
C THR A 30 -1.84 -24.72 27.76
N VAL A 31 -1.00 -25.70 27.46
CA VAL A 31 -0.04 -25.60 26.35
C VAL A 31 -0.75 -25.42 25.02
N ARG A 32 -1.82 -26.18 24.75
CA ARG A 32 -2.62 -26.00 23.50
C ARG A 32 -3.25 -24.63 23.43
N LEU A 33 -3.78 -24.10 24.54
CA LEU A 33 -4.34 -22.75 24.58
C LEU A 33 -3.28 -21.68 24.34
N VAL A 34 -2.11 -21.78 24.94
CA VAL A 34 -1.00 -20.85 24.74
C VAL A 34 -0.52 -20.89 23.30
N VAL A 35 -0.35 -22.07 22.72
CA VAL A 35 0.04 -22.20 21.30
C VAL A 35 -1.02 -21.64 20.38
N ALA A 36 -2.30 -21.93 20.61
CA ALA A 36 -3.39 -21.38 19.80
C ALA A 36 -3.49 -19.85 19.92
N LEU A 37 -3.32 -19.31 21.12
CA LEU A 37 -3.35 -17.88 21.36
C LEU A 37 -2.16 -17.18 20.69
N SER A 38 -0.95 -17.73 20.80
CA SER A 38 0.23 -17.17 20.14
C SER A 38 0.11 -17.22 18.60
N ALA A 39 -0.41 -18.31 18.05
CA ALA A 39 -0.68 -18.41 16.62
C ALA A 39 -1.72 -17.37 16.16
N ALA A 40 -2.79 -17.18 16.93
CA ALA A 40 -3.79 -16.16 16.64
C ALA A 40 -3.21 -14.73 16.65
N VAL A 41 -2.36 -14.41 17.61
CA VAL A 41 -1.68 -13.11 17.71
C VAL A 41 -0.74 -12.89 16.51
N VAL A 42 0.02 -13.90 16.10
CA VAL A 42 0.90 -13.82 14.93
C VAL A 42 0.10 -13.60 13.65
N LEU A 43 -1.00 -14.34 13.47
CA LEU A 43 -1.88 -14.16 12.31
C LEU A 43 -2.54 -12.78 12.30
N ALA A 44 -3.04 -12.31 13.43
CA ALA A 44 -3.62 -10.96 13.54
C ALA A 44 -2.57 -9.88 13.22
N SER A 45 -1.35 -10.02 13.73
CA SER A 45 -0.26 -9.09 13.42
C SER A 45 0.11 -9.08 11.94
N ALA A 46 0.14 -10.26 11.30
CA ALA A 46 0.39 -10.37 9.87
C ALA A 46 -0.71 -9.72 9.03
N LEU A 47 -1.99 -9.90 9.40
CA LEU A 47 -3.12 -9.26 8.74
C LEU A 47 -3.07 -7.73 8.88
N VAL A 48 -2.80 -7.23 10.07
CA VAL A 48 -2.63 -5.79 10.30
C VAL A 48 -1.48 -5.25 9.44
N TYR A 49 -0.33 -5.91 9.44
CA TYR A 49 0.84 -5.50 8.65
C TYR A 49 0.52 -5.45 7.15
N THR A 50 -0.15 -6.47 6.60
CA THR A 50 -0.52 -6.48 5.17
C THR A 50 -1.56 -5.40 4.84
N SER A 51 -2.50 -5.11 5.73
CA SER A 51 -3.50 -4.06 5.53
C SER A 51 -2.88 -2.66 5.46
N PHE A 52 -1.90 -2.37 6.30
CA PHE A 52 -1.18 -1.08 6.25
C PHE A 52 -0.21 -0.98 5.06
N SER A 53 0.35 -2.10 4.60
CA SER A 53 1.27 -2.10 3.45
C SER A 53 0.55 -1.90 2.11
N ALA A 54 -0.76 -2.16 2.03
CA ALA A 54 -1.56 -1.99 0.84
C ALA A 54 -2.07 -0.54 0.63
N ALA A 55 -2.00 0.32 1.65
CA ALA A 55 -2.39 1.71 1.52
C ALA A 55 -1.29 2.50 0.81
N SER A 56 -1.55 2.96 -0.42
CA SER A 56 -0.68 3.91 -1.11
C SER A 56 -0.72 5.25 -0.35
N PRO A 57 0.41 5.77 0.13
CA PRO A 57 0.43 7.07 0.80
C PRO A 57 0.02 8.17 -0.19
N ALA A 58 -0.95 8.99 0.18
CA ALA A 58 -1.33 10.17 -0.59
C ALA A 58 -0.25 11.25 -0.43
N LEU A 59 0.39 11.64 -1.51
CA LEU A 59 1.47 12.60 -1.54
C LEU A 59 1.14 13.79 -2.44
N THR A 60 1.72 14.93 -2.13
CA THR A 60 1.79 16.05 -3.06
C THR A 60 2.96 15.85 -4.06
N PRO A 61 2.95 16.49 -5.24
CA PRO A 61 4.07 16.47 -6.18
C PRO A 61 5.43 16.76 -5.55
N THR A 62 5.52 17.78 -4.70
CA THR A 62 6.77 18.11 -3.98
C THR A 62 7.23 16.99 -3.05
N GLN A 63 6.31 16.37 -2.33
CA GLN A 63 6.64 15.23 -1.46
C GLN A 63 7.04 14.00 -2.26
N LEU A 64 6.35 13.74 -3.38
CA LEU A 64 6.67 12.63 -4.25
C LEU A 64 8.10 12.71 -4.79
N VAL A 65 8.51 13.87 -5.28
CA VAL A 65 9.89 14.05 -5.81
C VAL A 65 10.94 13.71 -4.76
N ARG A 66 10.69 14.06 -3.48
CA ARG A 66 11.61 13.83 -2.36
C ARG A 66 11.61 12.38 -1.85
N GLN A 67 10.48 11.69 -1.91
CA GLN A 67 10.27 10.42 -1.20
C GLN A 67 10.03 9.23 -2.11
N ALA A 68 9.75 9.44 -3.42
CA ALA A 68 9.41 8.37 -4.32
C ALA A 68 10.56 7.39 -4.54
N GLN A 69 10.34 6.15 -4.16
CA GLN A 69 11.23 5.02 -4.42
C GLN A 69 10.80 4.31 -5.71
N PRO A 70 11.76 3.86 -6.53
CA PRO A 70 11.45 3.07 -7.73
C PRO A 70 10.66 1.79 -7.38
N GLY A 71 9.69 1.43 -8.21
CA GLY A 71 8.90 0.21 -8.03
C GLY A 71 7.84 0.27 -6.92
N ARG A 72 7.54 1.46 -6.41
CA ARG A 72 6.44 1.67 -5.46
C ARG A 72 5.39 2.62 -6.05
N SER A 73 4.13 2.28 -5.83
CA SER A 73 3.00 3.11 -6.21
C SER A 73 2.68 4.14 -5.12
N TYR A 74 2.33 5.34 -5.55
CA TYR A 74 1.95 6.46 -4.68
C TYR A 74 0.72 7.15 -5.25
N GLU A 75 -0.22 7.47 -4.39
CA GLU A 75 -1.35 8.32 -4.76
C GLU A 75 -0.91 9.78 -4.74
N VAL A 76 -1.04 10.48 -5.86
CA VAL A 76 -0.66 11.89 -6.00
C VAL A 76 -1.90 12.74 -6.15
N THR A 77 -1.99 13.78 -5.33
CA THR A 77 -3.02 14.80 -5.41
C THR A 77 -2.40 16.13 -5.83
N GLY A 78 -2.95 16.75 -6.86
CA GLY A 78 -2.49 18.07 -7.32
C GLY A 78 -3.36 18.64 -8.44
N THR A 79 -2.94 19.76 -9.01
CA THR A 79 -3.64 20.46 -10.09
C THR A 79 -2.96 20.16 -11.43
N VAL A 80 -3.75 19.90 -12.45
CA VAL A 80 -3.22 19.72 -13.82
C VAL A 80 -2.73 21.05 -14.35
N VAL A 81 -1.45 21.11 -14.72
CA VAL A 81 -0.83 22.35 -15.23
C VAL A 81 -1.38 22.68 -16.61
N PRO A 82 -1.89 23.91 -16.83
CA PRO A 82 -2.40 24.32 -18.13
C PRO A 82 -1.33 24.24 -19.25
N GLY A 83 -1.75 23.83 -20.46
CA GLY A 83 -0.86 23.70 -21.62
C GLY A 83 0.07 22.49 -21.60
N THR A 84 -0.10 21.57 -20.64
CA THR A 84 0.75 20.37 -20.55
C THR A 84 0.06 19.09 -20.97
N VAL A 85 -1.24 19.16 -21.28
CA VAL A 85 -2.03 17.98 -21.65
C VAL A 85 -1.84 17.63 -23.13
N HIS A 86 -1.14 16.54 -23.38
CA HIS A 86 -0.85 16.05 -24.72
C HIS A 86 -1.15 14.56 -24.83
N ARG A 87 -1.86 14.16 -25.87
CA ARG A 87 -2.15 12.76 -26.17
C ARG A 87 -1.26 12.25 -27.29
N VAL A 88 -0.55 11.16 -27.04
CA VAL A 88 0.26 10.46 -28.05
C VAL A 88 -0.21 9.01 -28.10
N GLY A 89 -0.99 8.67 -29.12
CA GLY A 89 -1.64 7.37 -29.21
C GLY A 89 -2.58 7.10 -28.04
N ALA A 90 -2.31 6.03 -27.30
CA ALA A 90 -3.08 5.65 -26.11
C ALA A 90 -2.59 6.32 -24.81
N VAL A 91 -1.48 7.06 -24.87
CA VAL A 91 -0.85 7.67 -23.69
C VAL A 91 -1.30 9.13 -23.59
N LEU A 92 -1.84 9.51 -22.44
CA LEU A 92 -2.13 10.88 -22.04
C LEU A 92 -0.97 11.39 -21.18
N ASN A 93 -0.24 12.37 -21.67
CA ASN A 93 0.83 13.03 -20.93
C ASN A 93 0.31 14.35 -20.37
N PHE A 94 0.55 14.61 -19.10
CA PHE A 94 0.20 15.87 -18.44
C PHE A 94 1.11 16.10 -17.24
N ALA A 95 1.20 17.33 -16.78
CA ALA A 95 1.92 17.65 -15.56
C ALA A 95 0.95 17.92 -14.39
N VAL A 96 1.33 17.50 -13.22
CA VAL A 96 0.60 17.74 -11.96
C VAL A 96 1.48 18.55 -11.04
N GLU A 97 0.97 19.69 -10.56
CA GLU A 97 1.63 20.57 -9.59
C GLU A 97 0.91 20.60 -8.25
N ASP A 98 1.60 21.07 -7.22
CA ASP A 98 0.98 21.30 -5.92
C ASP A 98 -0.12 22.37 -6.02
N ARG A 99 -1.17 22.27 -5.19
CA ARG A 99 -2.27 23.25 -5.14
C ARG A 99 -1.81 24.69 -4.88
N ALA A 100 -0.76 24.87 -4.12
CA ALA A 100 -0.17 26.16 -3.80
C ALA A 100 0.82 26.66 -4.86
N GLY A 101 0.95 25.94 -5.96
CA GLY A 101 2.04 26.11 -6.92
C GLY A 101 3.35 25.50 -6.43
N GLY A 102 4.30 25.29 -7.30
CA GLY A 102 5.60 24.75 -6.94
C GLY A 102 6.10 23.66 -7.90
N THR A 103 6.46 22.51 -7.34
CA THR A 103 6.99 21.41 -8.15
C THR A 103 5.91 20.78 -9.01
N ALA A 104 6.14 20.75 -10.32
CA ALA A 104 5.32 19.99 -11.26
C ALA A 104 6.01 18.67 -11.63
N ILE A 105 5.26 17.60 -11.69
CA ILE A 105 5.73 16.28 -12.12
C ILE A 105 5.06 15.87 -13.43
N PRO A 106 5.81 15.39 -14.43
CA PRO A 106 5.23 14.83 -15.64
C PRO A 106 4.68 13.43 -15.37
N VAL A 107 3.43 13.19 -15.78
CA VAL A 107 2.73 11.90 -15.64
C VAL A 107 2.38 11.39 -17.03
N ALA A 108 2.74 10.14 -17.31
CA ALA A 108 2.31 9.40 -18.50
C ALA A 108 1.22 8.40 -18.07
N TYR A 109 0.00 8.63 -18.53
CA TYR A 109 -1.18 7.86 -18.14
C TYR A 109 -1.77 7.05 -19.28
N THR A 110 -2.04 5.78 -19.04
CA THR A 110 -2.70 4.89 -20.00
C THR A 110 -3.95 4.28 -19.36
N GLY A 111 -5.10 4.89 -19.57
CA GLY A 111 -6.34 4.39 -19.00
C GLY A 111 -7.52 5.23 -19.41
N THR A 112 -8.67 4.95 -18.80
CA THR A 112 -9.88 5.74 -19.02
C THR A 112 -9.71 7.12 -18.38
N VAL A 113 -9.91 8.16 -19.19
CA VAL A 113 -9.87 9.55 -18.72
C VAL A 113 -11.28 9.93 -18.30
N PRO A 114 -11.50 10.39 -17.06
CA PRO A 114 -12.82 10.83 -16.62
C PRO A 114 -13.31 12.05 -17.41
N ASP A 115 -14.62 12.12 -17.71
CA ASP A 115 -15.22 13.26 -18.43
C ASP A 115 -14.90 14.63 -17.82
N PRO A 116 -14.88 14.82 -16.48
CA PRO A 116 -14.58 16.13 -15.91
C PRO A 116 -13.09 16.51 -15.96
N PHE A 117 -12.20 15.65 -16.49
CA PHE A 117 -10.78 15.95 -16.61
C PHE A 117 -10.54 17.16 -17.52
N ARG A 118 -9.89 18.18 -16.97
CA ARG A 118 -9.51 19.42 -17.69
C ARG A 118 -8.23 19.99 -17.07
N GLU A 119 -7.54 20.80 -17.83
CA GLU A 119 -6.46 21.64 -17.32
C GLU A 119 -6.95 22.56 -16.20
N GLY A 120 -6.11 22.82 -15.22
CA GLY A 120 -6.44 23.60 -14.03
C GLY A 120 -7.37 22.89 -13.03
N ARG A 121 -7.74 21.62 -13.27
CA ARG A 121 -8.53 20.83 -12.34
C ARG A 121 -7.65 20.04 -11.39
N GLU A 122 -8.17 19.87 -10.20
CA GLU A 122 -7.55 18.99 -9.23
C GLU A 122 -7.81 17.53 -9.56
N VAL A 123 -6.76 16.75 -9.57
CA VAL A 123 -6.79 15.32 -9.86
C VAL A 123 -6.10 14.52 -8.75
N ILE A 124 -6.51 13.26 -8.66
CA ILE A 124 -5.83 12.23 -7.90
C ILE A 124 -5.44 11.15 -8.90
N VAL A 125 -4.20 10.72 -8.88
CA VAL A 125 -3.71 9.67 -9.75
C VAL A 125 -2.67 8.82 -8.99
N THR A 126 -2.77 7.50 -9.10
CA THR A 126 -1.73 6.61 -8.59
C THR A 126 -0.62 6.53 -9.61
N VAL A 127 0.60 6.80 -9.19
CA VAL A 127 1.78 6.78 -10.06
C VAL A 127 2.88 5.88 -9.49
N GLU A 128 3.61 5.25 -10.39
CA GLU A 128 4.83 4.52 -10.09
C GLU A 128 6.04 5.21 -10.72
N LYS A 129 7.10 5.37 -9.96
CA LYS A 129 8.35 5.94 -10.49
C LYS A 129 9.16 4.85 -11.20
N GLN A 130 9.28 4.95 -12.53
CA GLN A 130 10.09 4.05 -13.34
C GLN A 130 11.09 4.84 -14.18
N ARG A 131 12.38 4.54 -14.05
CA ARG A 131 13.47 5.16 -14.85
C ARG A 131 13.42 6.69 -14.90
N GLY A 132 12.99 7.32 -13.83
CA GLY A 132 12.89 8.79 -13.74
C GLY A 132 11.60 9.40 -14.28
N GLN A 133 10.67 8.60 -14.81
CA GLN A 133 9.33 9.02 -15.24
C GLN A 133 8.28 8.55 -14.23
N TYR A 134 7.15 9.23 -14.18
CA TYR A 134 5.99 8.83 -13.37
C TYR A 134 4.93 8.24 -14.30
N LEU A 135 4.73 6.92 -14.17
CA LEU A 135 3.73 6.19 -14.92
C LEU A 135 2.44 6.11 -14.10
N GLY A 136 1.36 6.65 -14.64
CA GLY A 136 0.04 6.56 -14.01
C GLY A 136 -0.54 5.16 -14.15
N GLU A 137 -1.01 4.62 -13.04
CA GLU A 137 -1.68 3.32 -13.00
C GLU A 137 -3.03 3.39 -13.74
N ARG A 138 -3.38 2.31 -14.44
CA ARG A 138 -4.63 2.26 -15.23
C ARG A 138 -5.85 2.46 -14.34
N ASN A 139 -6.78 3.30 -14.79
CA ASN A 139 -8.05 3.60 -14.13
C ASN A 139 -7.93 4.18 -12.71
N SER A 140 -6.74 4.72 -12.36
CA SER A 140 -6.52 5.41 -11.09
C SER A 140 -6.78 6.92 -11.14
N LEU A 141 -6.99 7.49 -12.34
CA LEU A 141 -7.19 8.92 -12.51
C LEU A 141 -8.60 9.33 -12.06
N ILE A 142 -8.66 10.15 -11.04
CA ILE A 142 -9.90 10.71 -10.48
C ILE A 142 -9.82 12.22 -10.58
N THR A 143 -10.87 12.86 -11.06
CA THR A 143 -10.98 14.32 -11.07
C THR A 143 -11.91 14.78 -9.98
N LYS A 144 -11.43 15.68 -9.12
CA LYS A 144 -12.27 16.28 -8.08
C LYS A 144 -13.20 17.32 -8.70
N CYS A 145 -14.51 17.14 -8.50
CA CYS A 145 -15.46 18.19 -8.82
C CYS A 145 -15.29 19.33 -7.80
N PRO A 146 -15.23 20.60 -8.22
CA PRO A 146 -15.27 21.72 -7.28
C PRO A 146 -16.59 21.66 -6.53
N SER A 147 -16.55 21.37 -5.24
CA SER A 147 -17.71 21.49 -4.38
C SER A 147 -18.17 22.94 -4.40
N LYS A 148 -19.39 23.21 -4.85
CA LYS A 148 -20.01 24.55 -4.83
C LYS A 148 -20.38 25.01 -3.41
N TYR A 149 -20.00 24.29 -2.37
CA TYR A 149 -20.11 24.75 -1.01
C TYR A 149 -18.98 25.75 -0.74
N LYS A 150 -19.16 27.00 -1.20
CA LYS A 150 -18.60 28.13 -0.49
C LYS A 150 -19.36 28.15 0.84
N GLU A 151 -18.68 27.86 1.94
CA GLU A 151 -19.19 28.23 3.25
C GLU A 151 -19.54 29.71 3.18
N ALA A 152 -20.82 30.05 3.33
CA ALA A 152 -21.24 31.44 3.49
C ALA A 152 -20.52 31.96 4.74
N PRO A 153 -19.94 33.16 4.70
CA PRO A 153 -19.30 33.71 5.88
C PRO A 153 -20.33 33.76 7.01
N PRO A 154 -19.95 33.38 8.26
CA PRO A 154 -20.85 33.41 9.38
C PRO A 154 -21.15 34.89 9.71
N GLY A 155 -22.33 35.39 9.32
CA GLY A 155 -22.71 36.75 9.73
C GLY A 155 -23.79 37.46 8.96
N GLU A 156 -24.48 36.87 7.99
CA GLU A 156 -25.63 37.58 7.39
C GLU A 156 -26.95 37.06 7.99
N LYS A 157 -27.30 37.71 9.10
CA LYS A 157 -28.67 37.61 9.65
C LYS A 157 -29.63 38.21 8.63
N GLN A 158 -30.43 37.36 7.98
CA GLN A 158 -31.62 37.82 7.26
C GLN A 158 -32.57 38.43 8.28
N THR A 159 -32.64 39.75 8.30
CA THR A 159 -33.72 40.51 8.91
C THR A 159 -34.89 40.58 7.90
N ASN A 160 -35.92 39.88 8.23
CA ASN A 160 -37.25 40.08 7.63
C ASN A 160 -38.05 41.03 8.53
#